data_44b36a510f8e029eec4f0d4c65c2e148
#
_entry.id   44b36a510f8e029eec4f0d4c65c2e148
#
_cell.length_a   1.000
_cell.length_b   1.000
_cell.length_c   1.000
_cell.angle_alpha   90.00
_cell.angle_beta   90.00
_cell.angle_gamma   90.00
#
_symmetry.space_group_name_H-M   'P 1'
#
loop_
_entity.id
_entity.type
_entity.pdbx_description
1 polymer ?
#
loop_
_entity_poly.entity_id
_entity_poly.type
_entity_poly.pdbx_seq_one_letter_code
_entity_poly.pdbx_strand_id
1 'polypeptide(L)'
;KMANTETEKQTPMMIQYSSIKQNYKDEVVFFRLGDFYEMFNDDALEVSRLLNLTLTHRQTTPMCGIPYHAAKIYIARLLRLGKKIVICEQVGDIPKDGKSIAERKVVEIITPGTAVEAEYLEGFKANYLAALSISGGKAGFAFIDVTTGDFQGTSWPASKMDEYFSKELNRASPSELILPLSLKKNSSIQDVLLSYPKIAVSYYPDWDFSLEFSYKKLTNQFGVNSLKAFQLDEKSSEVPPAGFLLDYLEKTTNANLRHIKSIKIYTDSDFLILDDASRRNLEITENLRDGTTQFSLFECVNYTKTAMGSRLLKNWLVFPLTNLNQIEDRQNRIESFVKNRQLLSNVISDLANILDVERLSGRIAMSKAHAKDLQALKNSLLLWTKIKTYLNQYDFSLLETETSNQICQLISNAILDDPATSLTDGGIIKQGWSEELDKWRDINGNFNRI
;
A
#
# COMPACT_ATOMS: atom_id res chain seq x y z
N LYS A 1 -19.51 20.44 52.13
CA LYS A 1 -18.62 19.29 51.95
C LYS A 1 -18.13 19.32 50.53
N MET A 2 -16.95 19.88 50.33
CA MET A 2 -16.23 19.89 49.05
C MET A 2 -15.73 18.46 48.82
N ALA A 3 -16.08 17.85 47.71
CA ALA A 3 -15.53 16.57 47.29
C ALA A 3 -14.09 16.82 46.83
N ASN A 4 -13.12 16.24 47.52
CA ASN A 4 -11.74 16.12 47.07
C ASN A 4 -11.71 15.26 45.79
N THR A 5 -11.52 15.85 44.67
CA THR A 5 -11.05 15.14 43.43
C THR A 5 -9.58 14.82 43.64
N GLU A 6 -9.31 13.64 44.18
CA GLU A 6 -7.95 13.06 44.17
C GLU A 6 -7.58 12.94 42.65
N THR A 7 -6.66 13.75 42.20
CA THR A 7 -5.95 13.59 40.94
C THR A 7 -5.16 12.28 41.06
N GLU A 8 -5.71 11.18 40.54
CA GLU A 8 -4.99 9.91 40.41
C GLU A 8 -3.66 10.19 39.68
N LYS A 9 -2.54 9.91 40.38
CA LYS A 9 -1.20 10.01 39.79
C LYS A 9 -1.11 9.00 38.65
N GLN A 10 -1.16 9.49 37.40
CA GLN A 10 -0.95 8.65 36.23
C GLN A 10 0.40 7.94 36.33
N THR A 11 0.43 6.65 36.01
CA THR A 11 1.69 5.89 35.96
C THR A 11 2.59 6.43 34.83
N PRO A 12 3.93 6.31 34.95
CA PRO A 12 4.85 6.75 33.90
C PRO A 12 4.51 6.21 32.54
N MET A 13 4.01 4.97 32.44
CA MET A 13 3.54 4.34 31.21
C MET A 13 2.32 5.07 30.61
N MET A 14 1.32 5.40 31.45
CA MET A 14 0.14 6.12 30.97
C MET A 14 0.46 7.56 30.54
N ILE A 15 1.49 8.18 31.11
CA ILE A 15 2.00 9.47 30.66
C ILE A 15 2.58 9.36 29.24
N GLN A 16 3.40 8.33 28.97
CA GLN A 16 3.93 8.08 27.61
C GLN A 16 2.79 7.81 26.61
N TYR A 17 1.84 6.94 26.96
CA TYR A 17 0.68 6.64 26.10
C TYR A 17 -0.12 7.91 25.79
N SER A 18 -0.47 8.70 26.81
CA SER A 18 -1.26 9.92 26.65
C SER A 18 -0.53 10.97 25.80
N SER A 19 0.80 11.10 25.96
CA SER A 19 1.61 12.00 25.13
C SER A 19 1.58 11.60 23.64
N ILE A 20 1.67 10.30 23.35
CA ILE A 20 1.54 9.79 21.98
C ILE A 20 0.13 10.03 21.46
N LYS A 21 -0.89 9.62 22.22
CA LYS A 21 -2.31 9.73 21.81
C LYS A 21 -2.75 11.17 21.54
N GLN A 22 -2.19 12.16 22.21
CA GLN A 22 -2.47 13.57 21.94
C GLN A 22 -2.10 14.01 20.53
N ASN A 23 -1.06 13.40 19.92
CA ASN A 23 -0.64 13.65 18.56
C ASN A 23 -1.41 12.83 17.52
N TYR A 24 -2.03 11.73 17.94
CA TYR A 24 -2.72 10.75 17.09
C TYR A 24 -4.15 10.49 17.61
N LYS A 25 -4.97 11.55 17.61
CA LYS A 25 -6.31 11.52 18.24
C LYS A 25 -7.28 10.59 17.54
N ASP A 26 -7.20 10.53 16.21
CA ASP A 26 -8.14 9.79 15.36
C ASP A 26 -7.63 8.37 15.02
N GLU A 27 -6.36 8.08 15.31
CA GLU A 27 -5.73 6.79 15.06
C GLU A 27 -5.79 5.90 16.30
N VAL A 28 -5.90 4.59 16.09
CA VAL A 28 -5.80 3.58 17.17
C VAL A 28 -4.34 3.35 17.52
N VAL A 29 -3.97 3.57 18.76
CA VAL A 29 -2.58 3.40 19.22
C VAL A 29 -2.36 1.97 19.74
N PHE A 30 -1.52 1.21 19.04
CA PHE A 30 -1.01 -0.10 19.44
C PHE A 30 0.28 0.10 20.24
N PHE A 31 0.17 0.03 21.56
CA PHE A 31 1.25 0.35 22.48
C PHE A 31 1.92 -0.92 22.98
N ARG A 32 3.20 -1.14 22.63
CA ARG A 32 3.94 -2.35 22.97
C ARG A 32 4.20 -2.46 24.48
N LEU A 33 3.73 -3.55 25.08
CA LEU A 33 3.99 -3.91 26.48
C LEU A 33 4.30 -5.42 26.58
N GLY A 34 5.58 -5.75 26.71
CA GLY A 34 6.03 -7.15 26.69
C GLY A 34 5.64 -7.85 25.39
N ASP A 35 4.88 -8.94 25.49
CA ASP A 35 4.43 -9.73 24.35
C ASP A 35 3.10 -9.29 23.76
N PHE A 36 2.57 -8.13 24.17
CA PHE A 36 1.28 -7.62 23.72
C PHE A 36 1.41 -6.22 23.12
N TYR A 37 0.50 -5.90 22.21
CA TYR A 37 0.06 -4.53 21.95
C TYR A 37 -1.17 -4.26 22.78
N GLU A 38 -1.10 -3.27 23.66
CA GLU A 38 -2.22 -2.85 24.50
C GLU A 38 -2.79 -1.53 24.01
N MET A 39 -4.10 -1.41 24.05
CA MET A 39 -4.87 -0.23 23.75
C MET A 39 -5.62 0.21 25.00
N PHE A 40 -5.77 1.52 25.20
CA PHE A 40 -6.35 2.11 26.40
C PHE A 40 -7.47 3.08 26.09
N ASN A 41 -8.33 3.36 27.05
CA ASN A 41 -9.42 4.32 27.00
C ASN A 41 -10.34 4.08 25.79
N ASP A 42 -10.61 5.12 25.00
CA ASP A 42 -11.50 5.06 23.83
C ASP A 42 -11.03 4.07 22.77
N ASP A 43 -9.72 3.95 22.57
CA ASP A 43 -9.15 2.95 21.65
C ASP A 43 -9.51 1.53 22.10
N ALA A 44 -9.43 1.25 23.41
CA ALA A 44 -9.78 -0.07 23.92
C ALA A 44 -11.27 -0.36 23.79
N LEU A 45 -12.13 0.62 24.07
CA LEU A 45 -13.58 0.50 23.93
C LEU A 45 -13.97 0.26 22.47
N GLU A 46 -13.37 1.00 21.55
CA GLU A 46 -13.66 0.87 20.13
C GLU A 46 -13.15 -0.46 19.58
N VAL A 47 -11.87 -0.79 19.78
CA VAL A 47 -11.23 -1.99 19.22
C VAL A 47 -11.82 -3.26 19.80
N SER A 48 -12.11 -3.30 21.11
CA SER A 48 -12.76 -4.48 21.71
C SER A 48 -14.10 -4.79 21.07
N ARG A 49 -14.90 -3.77 20.77
CA ARG A 49 -16.18 -3.92 20.06
C ARG A 49 -16.01 -4.36 18.62
N LEU A 50 -15.10 -3.71 17.87
CA LEU A 50 -14.89 -3.97 16.43
C LEU A 50 -14.31 -5.36 16.17
N LEU A 51 -13.43 -5.83 17.04
CA LEU A 51 -12.71 -7.09 16.87
C LEU A 51 -13.24 -8.22 17.75
N ASN A 52 -14.24 -7.94 18.60
CA ASN A 52 -14.79 -8.85 19.60
C ASN A 52 -13.71 -9.36 20.57
N LEU A 53 -12.88 -8.42 21.09
CA LEU A 53 -11.86 -8.71 22.07
C LEU A 53 -12.40 -8.52 23.51
N THR A 54 -11.82 -9.23 24.44
CA THR A 54 -12.13 -9.06 25.88
C THR A 54 -11.66 -7.67 26.32
N LEU A 55 -12.61 -6.85 26.80
CA LEU A 55 -12.32 -5.59 27.46
C LEU A 55 -11.99 -5.88 28.92
N THR A 56 -10.84 -5.42 29.35
CA THR A 56 -10.37 -5.51 30.73
C THR A 56 -10.10 -4.12 31.30
N HIS A 57 -9.56 -4.03 32.50
CA HIS A 57 -9.18 -2.76 33.11
C HIS A 57 -7.79 -2.87 33.74
N ARG A 58 -7.02 -1.83 33.54
CA ARG A 58 -5.76 -1.64 34.29
C ARG A 58 -6.01 -0.54 35.30
N GLN A 59 -6.17 -0.93 36.57
CA GLN A 59 -6.74 -0.07 37.62
C GLN A 59 -8.15 0.37 37.19
N THR A 60 -8.37 1.67 36.94
CA THR A 60 -9.64 2.26 36.49
C THR A 60 -9.72 2.46 34.96
N THR A 61 -8.59 2.28 34.26
CA THR A 61 -8.51 2.55 32.81
C THR A 61 -8.95 1.34 31.99
N PRO A 62 -9.96 1.48 31.11
CA PRO A 62 -10.33 0.43 30.16
C PRO A 62 -9.14 0.05 29.28
N MET A 63 -8.93 -1.24 29.07
CA MET A 63 -7.87 -1.73 28.22
C MET A 63 -8.28 -3.00 27.49
N CYS A 64 -7.75 -3.20 26.28
CA CYS A 64 -7.71 -4.49 25.61
C CYS A 64 -6.32 -4.70 25.00
N GLY A 65 -5.97 -5.96 24.72
CA GLY A 65 -4.65 -6.28 24.19
C GLY A 65 -4.70 -7.44 23.21
N ILE A 66 -3.71 -7.47 22.32
CA ILE A 66 -3.50 -8.55 21.35
C ILE A 66 -2.04 -9.01 21.41
N PRO A 67 -1.76 -10.31 21.26
CA PRO A 67 -0.39 -10.80 21.16
C PRO A 67 0.32 -10.15 19.95
N TYR A 68 1.56 -9.67 20.14
CA TYR A 68 2.25 -8.95 19.07
C TYR A 68 2.47 -9.80 17.82
N HIS A 69 2.74 -11.09 17.97
CA HIS A 69 2.93 -12.01 16.85
C HIS A 69 1.64 -12.25 16.03
N ALA A 70 0.47 -12.00 16.62
CA ALA A 70 -0.82 -12.10 15.94
C ALA A 70 -1.33 -10.74 15.43
N ALA A 71 -0.62 -9.65 15.69
CA ALA A 71 -1.08 -8.27 15.41
C ALA A 71 -1.50 -8.06 13.96
N LYS A 72 -0.78 -8.63 12.99
CA LYS A 72 -1.06 -8.47 11.56
C LYS A 72 -2.50 -8.83 11.18
N ILE A 73 -3.06 -9.88 11.75
CA ILE A 73 -4.44 -10.32 11.47
C ILE A 73 -5.45 -9.27 11.96
N TYR A 74 -5.22 -8.72 13.15
CA TYR A 74 -6.10 -7.70 13.76
C TYR A 74 -5.97 -6.35 13.05
N ILE A 75 -4.74 -5.95 12.69
CA ILE A 75 -4.47 -4.77 11.88
C ILE A 75 -5.22 -4.85 10.55
N ALA A 76 -5.10 -5.97 9.81
CA ALA A 76 -5.82 -6.17 8.56
C ALA A 76 -7.34 -5.98 8.70
N ARG A 77 -7.94 -6.46 9.80
CA ARG A 77 -9.37 -6.28 10.08
C ARG A 77 -9.73 -4.83 10.36
N LEU A 78 -8.92 -4.12 11.14
CA LEU A 78 -9.15 -2.70 11.44
C LEU A 78 -9.00 -1.82 10.20
N LEU A 79 -8.00 -2.08 9.35
CA LEU A 79 -7.82 -1.36 8.08
C LEU A 79 -9.03 -1.52 7.16
N ARG A 80 -9.61 -2.73 7.06
CA ARG A 80 -10.86 -2.96 6.29
C ARG A 80 -12.07 -2.21 6.86
N LEU A 81 -12.03 -1.86 8.14
CA LEU A 81 -13.04 -1.02 8.80
C LEU A 81 -12.70 0.48 8.72
N GLY A 82 -11.71 0.85 7.90
CA GLY A 82 -11.29 2.24 7.70
C GLY A 82 -10.49 2.86 8.84
N LYS A 83 -9.99 2.04 9.80
CA LYS A 83 -9.21 2.55 10.93
C LYS A 83 -7.75 2.75 10.56
N LYS A 84 -7.14 3.80 11.12
CA LYS A 84 -5.72 4.07 11.06
C LYS A 84 -5.06 3.58 12.35
N ILE A 85 -3.85 3.05 12.25
CA ILE A 85 -3.17 2.42 13.37
C ILE A 85 -1.78 3.03 13.52
N VAL A 86 -1.43 3.37 14.76
CA VAL A 86 -0.10 3.85 15.13
C VAL A 86 0.59 2.75 15.92
N ILE A 87 1.69 2.24 15.41
CA ILE A 87 2.51 1.22 16.07
C ILE A 87 3.57 1.90 16.93
N CYS A 88 3.53 1.60 18.21
CA CYS A 88 4.51 2.08 19.20
C CYS A 88 5.33 0.91 19.70
N GLU A 89 6.62 0.92 19.39
CA GLU A 89 7.59 -0.09 19.83
C GLU A 89 8.47 0.43 20.97
N GLN A 90 8.94 -0.50 21.76
CA GLN A 90 9.95 -0.24 22.79
C GLN A 90 11.29 0.02 22.12
N VAL A 91 11.94 1.14 22.45
CA VAL A 91 13.23 1.55 21.91
C VAL A 91 14.26 1.57 23.05
N GLY A 92 15.42 0.91 22.82
CA GLY A 92 16.49 0.81 23.80
C GLY A 92 16.30 -0.28 24.86
N ASP A 93 17.31 -0.42 25.71
CA ASP A 93 17.33 -1.41 26.78
C ASP A 93 16.36 -1.06 27.92
N ILE A 94 15.87 -2.08 28.59
CA ILE A 94 15.09 -1.91 29.82
C ILE A 94 16.00 -1.31 30.89
N PRO A 95 15.65 -0.14 31.45
CA PRO A 95 16.46 0.46 32.51
C PRO A 95 16.64 -0.51 33.69
N LYS A 96 17.88 -0.69 34.12
CA LYS A 96 18.22 -1.62 35.24
C LYS A 96 17.86 -1.09 36.64
N ASP A 97 17.39 0.15 36.71
CA ASP A 97 17.08 0.84 37.99
C ASP A 97 15.76 0.40 38.64
N GLY A 98 14.94 -0.43 37.97
CA GLY A 98 13.65 -0.92 38.44
C GLY A 98 12.57 0.16 38.65
N LYS A 99 12.88 1.44 38.36
CA LYS A 99 11.97 2.59 38.55
C LYS A 99 11.59 3.25 37.21
N SER A 100 12.49 3.21 36.25
CA SER A 100 12.27 3.77 34.90
C SER A 100 11.63 2.72 34.03
N ILE A 101 10.78 3.17 33.11
CA ILE A 101 10.20 2.32 32.05
C ILE A 101 10.96 2.53 30.74
N ALA A 102 11.05 1.49 29.94
CA ALA A 102 11.62 1.61 28.60
C ALA A 102 10.85 2.66 27.78
N GLU A 103 11.58 3.45 27.00
CA GLU A 103 11.00 4.44 26.09
C GLU A 103 10.25 3.73 24.97
N ARG A 104 9.10 4.28 24.57
CA ARG A 104 8.35 3.82 23.40
C ARG A 104 8.21 4.95 22.42
N LYS A 105 8.44 4.61 21.15
CA LYS A 105 8.33 5.57 20.04
C LYS A 105 7.38 5.03 18.98
N VAL A 106 6.73 5.94 18.28
CA VAL A 106 6.00 5.62 17.07
C VAL A 106 7.00 5.21 16.00
N VAL A 107 6.87 3.98 15.51
CA VAL A 107 7.75 3.42 14.47
C VAL A 107 7.06 3.39 13.11
N GLU A 108 5.72 3.30 13.08
CA GLU A 108 4.96 3.21 11.85
C GLU A 108 3.52 3.71 12.06
N ILE A 109 2.97 4.33 11.02
CA ILE A 109 1.55 4.66 10.93
C ILE A 109 0.99 3.87 9.74
N ILE A 110 0.05 2.98 10.00
CA ILE A 110 -0.56 2.14 8.98
C ILE A 110 -1.98 2.63 8.73
N THR A 111 -2.26 3.02 7.49
CA THR A 111 -3.59 3.48 7.08
C THR A 111 -4.15 2.58 5.98
N PRO A 112 -5.46 2.61 5.69
CA PRO A 112 -6.03 1.80 4.62
C PRO A 112 -5.32 1.97 3.27
N GLY A 113 -4.89 3.19 2.92
CA GLY A 113 -4.23 3.50 1.65
C GLY A 113 -2.71 3.33 1.65
N THR A 114 -2.07 3.21 2.84
CA THR A 114 -0.60 3.09 2.96
C THR A 114 -0.13 1.70 3.36
N ALA A 115 -1.04 0.75 3.47
CA ALA A 115 -0.74 -0.64 3.84
C ALA A 115 0.14 -1.32 2.77
N VAL A 116 1.25 -1.95 3.19
CA VAL A 116 2.23 -2.60 2.29
C VAL A 116 2.44 -4.09 2.54
N GLU A 117 2.10 -4.56 3.74
CA GLU A 117 2.23 -5.97 4.09
C GLU A 117 1.22 -6.82 3.31
N ALA A 118 1.65 -8.00 2.86
CA ALA A 118 0.80 -8.88 2.05
C ALA A 118 -0.47 -9.32 2.79
N GLU A 119 -0.40 -9.47 4.11
CA GLU A 119 -1.51 -9.87 4.98
C GLU A 119 -2.62 -8.81 5.06
N TYR A 120 -2.30 -7.54 4.75
CA TYR A 120 -3.26 -6.43 4.75
C TYR A 120 -3.98 -6.27 3.42
N LEU A 121 -3.44 -6.84 2.35
CA LEU A 121 -3.82 -6.58 0.96
C LEU A 121 -4.55 -7.77 0.32
N GLU A 122 -5.45 -7.45 -0.60
CA GLU A 122 -6.01 -8.43 -1.52
C GLU A 122 -5.12 -8.54 -2.77
N GLY A 123 -4.64 -9.75 -3.10
CA GLY A 123 -3.67 -9.95 -4.16
C GLY A 123 -4.11 -9.41 -5.53
N PHE A 124 -5.39 -9.60 -5.87
CA PHE A 124 -5.98 -9.21 -7.16
C PHE A 124 -6.49 -7.76 -7.21
N LYS A 125 -6.40 -7.00 -6.12
CA LYS A 125 -6.89 -5.62 -6.01
C LYS A 125 -5.74 -4.65 -5.78
N ALA A 126 -5.73 -3.53 -6.51
CA ALA A 126 -4.86 -2.40 -6.19
C ALA A 126 -5.29 -1.76 -4.88
N ASN A 127 -4.36 -1.20 -4.13
CA ASN A 127 -4.62 -0.50 -2.87
C ASN A 127 -4.34 0.99 -3.04
N TYR A 128 -5.29 1.69 -3.64
CA TYR A 128 -5.09 3.11 -3.93
C TYR A 128 -5.35 4.01 -2.71
N LEU A 129 -4.41 4.90 -2.49
CA LEU A 129 -4.55 6.13 -1.72
C LEU A 129 -4.84 7.25 -2.70
N ALA A 130 -5.91 8.03 -2.48
CA ALA A 130 -6.30 9.12 -3.36
C ALA A 130 -6.34 10.47 -2.64
N ALA A 131 -6.18 11.54 -3.40
CA ALA A 131 -6.39 12.90 -2.92
C ALA A 131 -7.09 13.75 -3.99
N LEU A 132 -7.92 14.69 -3.53
CA LEU A 132 -8.61 15.68 -4.35
C LEU A 132 -8.29 17.08 -3.80
N SER A 133 -8.06 18.04 -4.67
CA SER A 133 -8.04 19.47 -4.31
C SER A 133 -8.68 20.31 -5.40
N ILE A 134 -9.11 21.53 -5.05
CA ILE A 134 -9.69 22.48 -6.00
C ILE A 134 -8.80 23.72 -6.03
N SER A 135 -8.36 24.10 -7.20
CA SER A 135 -7.56 25.29 -7.44
C SER A 135 -7.90 25.93 -8.79
N GLY A 136 -8.02 27.26 -8.84
CA GLY A 136 -8.24 27.98 -10.10
C GLY A 136 -9.50 27.58 -10.86
N GLY A 137 -10.58 27.13 -10.17
CA GLY A 137 -11.82 26.68 -10.79
C GLY A 137 -11.76 25.27 -11.40
N LYS A 138 -10.67 24.55 -11.17
CA LYS A 138 -10.50 23.13 -11.55
C LYS A 138 -10.31 22.26 -10.33
N ALA A 139 -10.84 21.06 -10.37
CA ALA A 139 -10.54 19.98 -9.43
C ALA A 139 -9.38 19.15 -9.99
N GLY A 140 -8.37 18.90 -9.17
CA GLY A 140 -7.29 17.98 -9.45
C GLY A 140 -7.47 16.74 -8.57
N PHE A 141 -7.34 15.56 -9.16
CA PHE A 141 -7.43 14.27 -8.49
C PHE A 141 -6.21 13.44 -8.81
N ALA A 142 -5.63 12.86 -7.79
CA ALA A 142 -4.51 11.94 -7.95
C ALA A 142 -4.71 10.71 -7.06
N PHE A 143 -4.20 9.55 -7.49
CA PHE A 143 -4.22 8.34 -6.71
C PHE A 143 -2.97 7.49 -6.96
N ILE A 144 -2.55 6.77 -5.94
CA ILE A 144 -1.31 5.99 -5.95
C ILE A 144 -1.47 4.67 -5.20
N ASP A 145 -0.97 3.58 -5.76
CA ASP A 145 -0.71 2.33 -5.03
C ASP A 145 0.77 2.31 -4.65
N VAL A 146 1.06 2.54 -3.37
CA VAL A 146 2.43 2.59 -2.85
C VAL A 146 3.17 1.26 -3.01
N THR A 147 2.45 0.15 -3.10
CA THR A 147 3.05 -1.19 -3.20
C THR A 147 3.58 -1.50 -4.59
N THR A 148 2.99 -0.90 -5.62
CA THR A 148 3.36 -1.12 -7.03
C THR A 148 4.03 0.09 -7.67
N GLY A 149 3.84 1.29 -7.10
CA GLY A 149 4.27 2.55 -7.68
C GLY A 149 3.36 3.06 -8.80
N ASP A 150 2.18 2.45 -8.99
CA ASP A 150 1.17 2.94 -9.95
C ASP A 150 0.60 4.26 -9.43
N PHE A 151 0.97 5.35 -10.12
CA PHE A 151 0.62 6.72 -9.74
C PHE A 151 -0.04 7.42 -10.92
N GLN A 152 -1.27 7.87 -10.72
CA GLN A 152 -2.09 8.45 -11.78
C GLN A 152 -2.75 9.74 -11.32
N GLY A 153 -3.08 10.61 -12.29
CA GLY A 153 -3.75 11.88 -12.03
C GLY A 153 -4.63 12.34 -13.19
N THR A 154 -5.64 13.14 -12.85
CA THR A 154 -6.55 13.77 -13.80
C THR A 154 -7.12 15.06 -13.22
N SER A 155 -7.71 15.91 -14.07
CA SER A 155 -8.40 17.12 -13.63
C SER A 155 -9.64 17.40 -14.46
N TRP A 156 -10.57 18.15 -13.87
CA TRP A 156 -11.82 18.58 -14.51
C TRP A 156 -12.29 19.93 -13.99
N PRO A 157 -13.22 20.62 -14.69
CA PRO A 157 -13.82 21.86 -14.20
C PRO A 157 -14.57 21.63 -12.87
N ALA A 158 -14.32 22.45 -11.84
CA ALA A 158 -14.96 22.31 -10.53
C ALA A 158 -16.50 22.42 -10.59
N SER A 159 -17.06 23.04 -11.63
CA SER A 159 -18.50 23.10 -11.89
C SER A 159 -19.14 21.75 -12.21
N LYS A 160 -18.34 20.73 -12.53
CA LYS A 160 -18.78 19.37 -12.83
C LYS A 160 -18.37 18.39 -11.72
N MET A 161 -18.28 18.86 -10.48
CA MET A 161 -17.76 18.07 -9.36
C MET A 161 -18.54 16.76 -9.16
N ASP A 162 -19.85 16.81 -9.10
CA ASP A 162 -20.69 15.66 -8.77
C ASP A 162 -20.48 14.51 -9.76
N GLU A 163 -20.49 14.84 -11.06
CA GLU A 163 -20.36 13.86 -12.14
C GLU A 163 -18.96 13.23 -12.15
N TYR A 164 -17.92 14.06 -12.16
CA TYR A 164 -16.55 13.58 -12.33
C TYR A 164 -15.98 12.97 -11.07
N PHE A 165 -16.32 13.48 -9.92
CA PHE A 165 -15.80 12.94 -8.66
C PHE A 165 -16.34 11.52 -8.40
N SER A 166 -17.63 11.29 -8.59
CA SER A 166 -18.22 9.97 -8.49
C SER A 166 -17.56 8.99 -9.50
N LYS A 167 -17.39 9.43 -10.75
CA LYS A 167 -16.71 8.67 -11.80
C LYS A 167 -15.29 8.27 -11.39
N GLU A 168 -14.49 9.21 -10.86
CA GLU A 168 -13.11 8.93 -10.50
C GLU A 168 -12.99 8.06 -9.24
N LEU A 169 -13.88 8.22 -8.25
CA LEU A 169 -13.96 7.32 -7.11
C LEU A 169 -14.29 5.89 -7.53
N ASN A 170 -15.20 5.71 -8.48
CA ASN A 170 -15.51 4.40 -9.02
C ASN A 170 -14.34 3.79 -9.80
N ARG A 171 -13.64 4.62 -10.56
CA ARG A 171 -12.49 4.24 -11.37
C ARG A 171 -11.33 3.77 -10.50
N ALA A 172 -10.91 4.59 -9.56
CA ALA A 172 -9.80 4.29 -8.65
C ALA A 172 -10.19 3.31 -7.56
N SER A 173 -11.44 3.32 -7.09
CA SER A 173 -11.90 2.55 -5.93
C SER A 173 -10.91 2.63 -4.75
N PRO A 174 -10.54 3.84 -4.28
CA PRO A 174 -9.48 4.01 -3.31
C PRO A 174 -9.89 3.43 -1.95
N SER A 175 -8.92 2.88 -1.22
CA SER A 175 -9.11 2.44 0.16
C SER A 175 -9.12 3.63 1.12
N GLU A 176 -8.43 4.70 0.74
CA GLU A 176 -8.35 5.94 1.53
C GLU A 176 -8.38 7.16 0.60
N LEU A 177 -9.10 8.19 1.00
CA LEU A 177 -9.24 9.46 0.30
C LEU A 177 -8.87 10.62 1.24
N ILE A 178 -8.03 11.52 0.75
CA ILE A 178 -7.58 12.68 1.51
C ILE A 178 -8.09 13.95 0.84
N LEU A 179 -8.67 14.83 1.64
CA LEU A 179 -9.29 16.07 1.21
C LEU A 179 -8.78 17.26 2.02
N PRO A 180 -8.68 18.48 1.44
CA PRO A 180 -8.51 19.71 2.19
C PRO A 180 -9.67 19.96 3.16
N LEU A 181 -9.39 20.58 4.30
CA LEU A 181 -10.41 20.92 5.31
C LEU A 181 -11.54 21.79 4.75
N SER A 182 -11.25 22.68 3.81
CA SER A 182 -12.25 23.53 3.13
C SER A 182 -13.33 22.71 2.43
N LEU A 183 -13.00 21.50 1.94
CA LEU A 183 -13.94 20.63 1.25
C LEU A 183 -14.86 19.81 2.18
N LYS A 184 -14.60 19.81 3.50
CA LYS A 184 -15.43 19.11 4.49
C LYS A 184 -16.87 19.59 4.52
N LYS A 185 -17.12 20.85 4.16
CA LYS A 185 -18.46 21.48 4.13
C LYS A 185 -19.03 21.58 2.71
N ASN A 186 -18.37 21.04 1.70
CA ASN A 186 -18.85 21.08 0.32
C ASN A 186 -19.94 20.01 0.15
N SER A 187 -21.20 20.44 -0.09
CA SER A 187 -22.35 19.53 -0.18
C SER A 187 -22.20 18.51 -1.30
N SER A 188 -21.80 18.93 -2.50
CA SER A 188 -21.60 18.04 -3.65
C SER A 188 -20.63 16.90 -3.34
N ILE A 189 -19.50 17.20 -2.70
CA ILE A 189 -18.51 16.20 -2.31
C ILE A 189 -19.08 15.25 -1.24
N GLN A 190 -19.77 15.80 -0.22
CA GLN A 190 -20.34 14.99 0.85
C GLN A 190 -21.46 14.06 0.34
N ASP A 191 -22.31 14.55 -0.55
CA ASP A 191 -23.39 13.74 -1.15
C ASP A 191 -22.83 12.57 -1.97
N VAL A 192 -21.76 12.81 -2.74
CA VAL A 192 -21.05 11.73 -3.45
C VAL A 192 -20.47 10.71 -2.46
N LEU A 193 -19.78 11.17 -1.40
CA LEU A 193 -19.14 10.29 -0.42
C LEU A 193 -20.12 9.39 0.34
N LEU A 194 -21.37 9.80 0.53
CA LEU A 194 -22.42 8.95 1.12
C LEU A 194 -22.62 7.64 0.35
N SER A 195 -22.36 7.65 -0.96
CA SER A 195 -22.45 6.46 -1.81
C SER A 195 -21.23 5.52 -1.69
N TYR A 196 -20.16 5.95 -1.01
CA TYR A 196 -18.90 5.21 -0.87
C TYR A 196 -18.48 5.00 0.60
N PRO A 197 -19.32 4.37 1.43
CA PRO A 197 -19.09 4.27 2.88
C PRO A 197 -17.86 3.41 3.26
N LYS A 198 -17.30 2.67 2.31
CA LYS A 198 -16.10 1.83 2.52
C LYS A 198 -14.79 2.61 2.39
N ILE A 199 -14.82 3.82 1.82
CA ILE A 199 -13.63 4.66 1.66
C ILE A 199 -13.32 5.34 3.00
N ALA A 200 -12.10 5.17 3.50
CA ALA A 200 -11.63 5.93 4.65
C ALA A 200 -11.32 7.37 4.25
N VAL A 201 -12.10 8.34 4.72
CA VAL A 201 -11.94 9.76 4.36
C VAL A 201 -11.22 10.51 5.48
N SER A 202 -10.20 11.28 5.11
CA SER A 202 -9.43 12.13 6.02
C SER A 202 -9.32 13.55 5.51
N TYR A 203 -9.25 14.52 6.43
CA TYR A 203 -9.18 15.93 6.10
C TYR A 203 -7.89 16.54 6.66
N TYR A 204 -7.17 17.28 5.81
CA TYR A 204 -5.92 17.94 6.15
C TYR A 204 -5.99 19.44 5.88
N PRO A 205 -5.17 20.25 6.53
CA PRO A 205 -5.12 21.69 6.29
C PRO A 205 -4.90 22.03 4.82
N ASP A 206 -5.58 23.09 4.34
CA ASP A 206 -5.51 23.51 2.93
C ASP A 206 -4.10 23.88 2.47
N TRP A 207 -3.25 24.40 3.37
CA TRP A 207 -1.86 24.74 3.07
C TRP A 207 -0.97 23.52 2.77
N ASP A 208 -1.36 22.32 3.18
CA ASP A 208 -0.63 21.10 2.85
C ASP A 208 -0.78 20.75 1.35
N PHE A 209 -1.79 21.31 0.68
CA PHE A 209 -2.00 21.21 -0.77
C PHE A 209 -1.39 22.38 -1.55
N SER A 210 -0.30 22.96 -1.06
CA SER A 210 0.40 24.04 -1.72
C SER A 210 0.95 23.62 -3.08
N LEU A 211 0.65 24.40 -4.12
CA LEU A 211 1.11 24.13 -5.49
C LEU A 211 2.64 24.16 -5.59
N GLU A 212 3.29 25.17 -5.00
CA GLU A 212 4.74 25.32 -5.03
C GLU A 212 5.45 24.17 -4.31
N PHE A 213 5.00 23.84 -3.10
CA PHE A 213 5.55 22.71 -2.33
C PHE A 213 5.37 21.39 -3.09
N SER A 214 4.17 21.15 -3.61
CA SER A 214 3.83 19.92 -4.33
C SER A 214 4.63 19.77 -5.63
N TYR A 215 4.81 20.85 -6.39
CA TYR A 215 5.62 20.83 -7.60
C TYR A 215 7.07 20.46 -7.30
N LYS A 216 7.66 21.11 -6.28
CA LYS A 216 9.03 20.80 -5.83
C LYS A 216 9.15 19.36 -5.31
N LYS A 217 8.13 18.88 -4.59
CA LYS A 217 8.10 17.50 -4.09
C LYS A 217 8.13 16.48 -5.23
N LEU A 218 7.30 16.68 -6.25
CA LEU A 218 7.24 15.82 -7.44
C LEU A 218 8.53 15.87 -8.26
N THR A 219 9.09 17.06 -8.52
CA THR A 219 10.36 17.19 -9.25
C THR A 219 11.52 16.50 -8.54
N ASN A 220 11.61 16.66 -7.22
CA ASN A 220 12.62 15.99 -6.41
C ASN A 220 12.43 14.46 -6.43
N GLN A 221 11.20 13.98 -6.27
CA GLN A 221 10.88 12.54 -6.29
C GLN A 221 11.26 11.88 -7.60
N PHE A 222 10.95 12.53 -8.72
CA PHE A 222 11.22 11.97 -10.06
C PHE A 222 12.64 12.29 -10.57
N GLY A 223 13.41 13.11 -9.85
CA GLY A 223 14.78 13.49 -10.23
C GLY A 223 14.84 14.35 -11.50
N VAL A 224 13.85 15.22 -11.72
CA VAL A 224 13.72 16.05 -12.91
C VAL A 224 13.66 17.54 -12.56
N ASN A 225 14.07 18.40 -13.51
CA ASN A 225 13.98 19.85 -13.35
C ASN A 225 12.59 20.39 -13.70
N SER A 226 11.77 19.64 -14.42
CA SER A 226 10.44 20.05 -14.87
C SER A 226 9.53 18.84 -15.04
N LEU A 227 8.25 19.00 -14.71
CA LEU A 227 7.23 17.95 -14.85
C LEU A 227 6.62 17.85 -16.28
N LYS A 228 7.12 18.62 -17.24
CA LYS A 228 6.57 18.65 -18.63
C LYS A 228 6.60 17.27 -19.29
N ALA A 229 7.60 16.43 -19.00
CA ALA A 229 7.67 15.06 -19.52
C ALA A 229 6.49 14.19 -19.03
N PHE A 230 5.84 14.55 -17.94
CA PHE A 230 4.66 13.91 -17.38
C PHE A 230 3.36 14.65 -17.71
N GLN A 231 3.38 15.57 -18.71
CA GLN A 231 2.23 16.38 -19.12
C GLN A 231 1.71 17.30 -18.02
N LEU A 232 2.57 17.71 -17.08
CA LEU A 232 2.26 18.63 -15.98
C LEU A 232 3.09 19.90 -16.10
N ASP A 233 2.49 21.03 -15.72
CA ASP A 233 3.16 22.31 -15.56
C ASP A 233 2.98 22.85 -14.11
N GLU A 234 3.57 24.02 -13.84
CA GLU A 234 3.51 24.66 -12.53
C GLU A 234 2.10 25.06 -12.08
N LYS A 235 1.11 25.06 -12.98
CA LYS A 235 -0.27 25.46 -12.70
C LYS A 235 -1.27 24.30 -12.84
N SER A 236 -0.77 23.12 -13.15
CA SER A 236 -1.62 21.93 -13.31
C SER A 236 -2.34 21.59 -12.02
N SER A 237 -3.65 21.40 -12.08
CA SER A 237 -4.50 21.14 -10.92
C SER A 237 -4.24 19.78 -10.28
N GLU A 238 -3.61 18.86 -10.97
CA GLU A 238 -3.19 17.54 -10.50
C GLU A 238 -1.98 17.62 -9.55
N VAL A 239 -1.18 18.68 -9.64
CA VAL A 239 0.07 18.84 -8.88
C VAL A 239 -0.17 18.88 -7.37
N PRO A 240 -1.09 19.71 -6.82
CA PRO A 240 -1.31 19.77 -5.38
C PRO A 240 -1.70 18.42 -4.76
N PRO A 241 -2.71 17.69 -5.24
CA PRO A 241 -3.06 16.40 -4.65
C PRO A 241 -1.96 15.36 -4.85
N ALA A 242 -1.27 15.34 -6.00
CA ALA A 242 -0.18 14.40 -6.25
C ALA A 242 1.03 14.62 -5.33
N GLY A 243 1.45 15.87 -5.14
CA GLY A 243 2.55 16.20 -4.24
C GLY A 243 2.22 15.93 -2.77
N PHE A 244 0.96 16.23 -2.37
CA PHE A 244 0.47 15.87 -1.04
C PHE A 244 0.54 14.37 -0.77
N LEU A 245 0.11 13.53 -1.73
CA LEU A 245 0.16 12.06 -1.58
C LEU A 245 1.58 11.56 -1.31
N LEU A 246 2.59 12.07 -2.01
CA LEU A 246 3.98 11.69 -1.76
C LEU A 246 4.45 12.10 -0.37
N ASP A 247 4.11 13.30 0.08
CA ASP A 247 4.47 13.79 1.42
C ASP A 247 3.79 12.96 2.53
N TYR A 248 2.51 12.65 2.33
CA TYR A 248 1.75 11.80 3.22
C TYR A 248 2.32 10.38 3.32
N LEU A 249 2.67 9.78 2.18
CA LEU A 249 3.29 8.46 2.14
C LEU A 249 4.63 8.43 2.86
N GLU A 250 5.51 9.41 2.64
CA GLU A 250 6.79 9.47 3.35
C GLU A 250 6.61 9.58 4.87
N LYS A 251 5.67 10.41 5.32
CA LYS A 251 5.39 10.63 6.75
C LYS A 251 4.77 9.40 7.42
N THR A 252 3.91 8.67 6.72
CA THR A 252 3.19 7.54 7.30
C THR A 252 3.99 6.25 7.24
N THR A 253 4.64 5.97 6.11
CA THR A 253 5.40 4.71 5.92
C THR A 253 6.80 4.78 6.52
N ASN A 254 7.31 5.97 6.81
CA ASN A 254 8.69 6.24 7.21
C ASN A 254 9.71 5.51 6.29
N ALA A 255 9.39 5.40 5.00
CA ALA A 255 10.13 4.62 4.03
C ALA A 255 10.57 5.49 2.85
N ASN A 256 11.60 5.03 2.16
CA ASN A 256 12.05 5.63 0.93
C ASN A 256 11.15 5.18 -0.23
N LEU A 257 10.61 6.13 -0.99
CA LEU A 257 9.68 5.88 -2.10
C LEU A 257 10.39 5.80 -3.47
N ARG A 258 11.63 5.34 -3.53
CA ARG A 258 12.46 5.33 -4.76
C ARG A 258 11.86 4.59 -5.95
N HIS A 259 10.92 3.69 -5.72
CA HIS A 259 10.23 2.95 -6.78
C HIS A 259 9.16 3.79 -7.50
N ILE A 260 8.70 4.89 -6.90
CA ILE A 260 7.74 5.81 -7.50
C ILE A 260 8.53 6.80 -8.38
N LYS A 261 8.60 6.56 -9.69
CA LYS A 261 9.45 7.30 -10.63
C LYS A 261 8.70 8.18 -11.60
N SER A 262 7.39 8.05 -11.68
CA SER A 262 6.56 8.77 -12.67
C SER A 262 5.13 8.88 -12.18
N ILE A 263 4.41 9.83 -12.77
CA ILE A 263 2.95 9.94 -12.68
C ILE A 263 2.40 9.89 -14.09
N LYS A 264 1.29 9.16 -14.29
CA LYS A 264 0.57 9.11 -15.55
C LYS A 264 -0.65 10.02 -15.49
N ILE A 265 -0.66 11.04 -16.30
CA ILE A 265 -1.84 11.90 -16.47
C ILE A 265 -2.72 11.31 -17.58
N TYR A 266 -4.01 11.26 -17.33
CA TYR A 266 -5.01 10.76 -18.30
C TYR A 266 -6.18 11.73 -18.39
N THR A 267 -6.86 11.66 -19.53
CA THR A 267 -8.06 12.43 -19.85
C THR A 267 -9.22 11.50 -20.20
N ASP A 268 -10.43 12.05 -20.22
CA ASP A 268 -11.64 11.29 -20.59
C ASP A 268 -11.62 10.71 -21.98
N SER A 269 -10.83 11.28 -22.92
CA SER A 269 -10.72 10.78 -24.29
C SER A 269 -9.97 9.46 -24.42
N ASP A 270 -9.21 9.07 -23.39
CA ASP A 270 -8.35 7.89 -23.46
C ASP A 270 -9.12 6.57 -23.29
N PHE A 271 -10.28 6.65 -22.63
CA PHE A 271 -11.07 5.46 -22.28
C PHE A 271 -12.56 5.65 -22.54
N LEU A 272 -13.26 4.54 -22.80
CA LEU A 272 -14.70 4.52 -22.83
C LEU A 272 -15.26 4.87 -21.44
N ILE A 273 -16.11 5.89 -21.39
CA ILE A 273 -16.78 6.30 -20.16
C ILE A 273 -17.92 5.34 -19.88
N LEU A 274 -17.82 4.62 -18.78
CA LEU A 274 -18.89 3.83 -18.20
C LEU A 274 -19.42 4.57 -16.97
N ASP A 275 -20.70 4.95 -17.01
CA ASP A 275 -21.34 5.53 -15.83
C ASP A 275 -21.53 4.48 -14.71
N ASP A 276 -21.81 4.95 -13.50
CA ASP A 276 -21.96 4.09 -12.33
C ASP A 276 -23.12 3.11 -12.45
N ALA A 277 -24.22 3.55 -13.02
CA ALA A 277 -25.40 2.72 -13.22
C ALA A 277 -25.09 1.58 -14.20
N SER A 278 -24.46 1.90 -15.34
CA SER A 278 -24.03 0.91 -16.33
C SER A 278 -23.04 -0.09 -15.74
N ARG A 279 -22.02 0.38 -15.02
CA ARG A 279 -21.00 -0.49 -14.44
C ARG A 279 -21.56 -1.43 -13.37
N ARG A 280 -22.45 -0.92 -12.52
CA ARG A 280 -23.13 -1.71 -11.50
C ARG A 280 -24.11 -2.70 -12.11
N ASN A 281 -24.96 -2.25 -13.05
CA ASN A 281 -25.97 -3.10 -13.67
C ASN A 281 -25.36 -4.21 -14.54
N LEU A 282 -24.19 -3.97 -15.13
CA LEU A 282 -23.42 -4.98 -15.86
C LEU A 282 -22.57 -5.89 -14.96
N GLU A 283 -22.55 -5.63 -13.64
CA GLU A 283 -21.79 -6.40 -12.66
C GLU A 283 -20.34 -6.66 -13.10
N ILE A 284 -19.66 -5.60 -13.59
CA ILE A 284 -18.35 -5.75 -14.22
C ILE A 284 -17.32 -6.28 -13.22
N THR A 285 -17.25 -5.73 -12.02
CA THR A 285 -16.24 -6.11 -11.00
C THR A 285 -16.82 -6.67 -9.72
N GLU A 286 -18.08 -6.36 -9.43
CA GLU A 286 -18.78 -6.75 -8.20
C GLU A 286 -20.23 -7.07 -8.55
N ASN A 287 -20.82 -8.06 -7.89
CA ASN A 287 -22.22 -8.40 -8.09
C ASN A 287 -23.15 -7.46 -7.31
N LEU A 288 -24.41 -7.33 -7.74
CA LEU A 288 -25.43 -6.47 -7.10
C LEU A 288 -25.95 -7.02 -5.78
N ARG A 289 -25.81 -8.32 -5.54
CA ARG A 289 -26.41 -9.00 -4.40
C ARG A 289 -25.72 -8.69 -3.09
N ASP A 290 -24.39 -8.81 -3.07
CA ASP A 290 -23.58 -8.70 -1.86
C ASP A 290 -22.31 -7.86 -2.04
N GLY A 291 -22.09 -7.31 -3.24
CA GLY A 291 -20.94 -6.48 -3.56
C GLY A 291 -19.60 -7.23 -3.53
N THR A 292 -19.64 -8.56 -3.67
CA THR A 292 -18.43 -9.38 -3.85
C THR A 292 -18.08 -9.52 -5.33
N THR A 293 -16.89 -10.00 -5.64
CA THR A 293 -16.47 -10.29 -7.02
C THR A 293 -17.13 -11.55 -7.58
N GLN A 294 -17.73 -12.38 -6.74
CA GLN A 294 -18.35 -13.63 -7.13
C GLN A 294 -19.50 -13.39 -8.12
N PHE A 295 -19.54 -14.15 -9.21
CA PHE A 295 -20.50 -14.03 -10.32
C PHE A 295 -20.41 -12.71 -11.12
N SER A 296 -19.39 -11.88 -10.92
CA SER A 296 -19.15 -10.71 -11.76
C SER A 296 -18.55 -11.10 -13.11
N LEU A 297 -18.60 -10.17 -14.10
CA LEU A 297 -17.89 -10.36 -15.38
C LEU A 297 -16.40 -10.60 -15.16
N PHE A 298 -15.78 -9.87 -14.23
CA PHE A 298 -14.38 -10.05 -13.88
C PHE A 298 -14.08 -11.48 -13.45
N GLU A 299 -14.86 -12.08 -12.54
CA GLU A 299 -14.65 -13.45 -12.12
C GLU A 299 -14.79 -14.43 -13.29
N CYS A 300 -15.82 -14.24 -14.14
CA CYS A 300 -16.06 -15.13 -15.27
C CYS A 300 -14.90 -15.18 -16.28
N VAL A 301 -14.16 -14.08 -16.47
CA VAL A 301 -13.06 -13.99 -17.43
C VAL A 301 -11.68 -14.08 -16.79
N ASN A 302 -11.58 -14.13 -15.45
CA ASN A 302 -10.30 -14.11 -14.73
C ASN A 302 -9.66 -15.50 -14.69
N TYR A 303 -8.98 -15.85 -15.76
CA TYR A 303 -8.11 -17.04 -15.83
C TYR A 303 -6.63 -16.71 -15.60
N THR A 304 -6.31 -15.50 -15.14
CA THR A 304 -4.93 -15.08 -14.86
C THR A 304 -4.26 -15.99 -13.82
N LYS A 305 -2.94 -16.15 -13.94
CA LYS A 305 -2.15 -17.00 -13.03
C LYS A 305 -1.31 -16.19 -12.05
N THR A 306 -1.24 -14.88 -12.23
CA THR A 306 -0.49 -13.99 -11.37
C THR A 306 -1.40 -12.90 -10.79
N ALA A 307 -1.08 -12.40 -9.59
CA ALA A 307 -1.79 -11.28 -8.99
C ALA A 307 -1.69 -10.01 -9.86
N MET A 308 -0.51 -9.75 -10.45
CA MET A 308 -0.27 -8.66 -11.40
C MET A 308 -1.20 -8.75 -12.63
N GLY A 309 -1.30 -9.93 -13.22
CA GLY A 309 -2.19 -10.18 -14.36
C GLY A 309 -3.66 -9.95 -14.00
N SER A 310 -4.06 -10.36 -12.80
CA SER A 310 -5.43 -10.16 -12.31
C SER A 310 -5.75 -8.67 -12.11
N ARG A 311 -4.83 -7.90 -11.52
CA ARG A 311 -4.97 -6.44 -11.41
C ARG A 311 -5.07 -5.77 -12.77
N LEU A 312 -4.21 -6.17 -13.71
CA LEU A 312 -4.23 -5.64 -15.09
C LEU A 312 -5.54 -5.96 -15.80
N LEU A 313 -6.04 -7.20 -15.70
CA LEU A 313 -7.33 -7.59 -16.28
C LEU A 313 -8.49 -6.78 -15.70
N LYS A 314 -8.52 -6.60 -14.37
CA LYS A 314 -9.53 -5.77 -13.72
C LYS A 314 -9.47 -4.33 -14.22
N ASN A 315 -8.26 -3.78 -14.36
CA ASN A 315 -8.04 -2.45 -14.91
C ASN A 315 -8.56 -2.34 -16.36
N TRP A 316 -8.30 -3.33 -17.21
CA TRP A 316 -8.80 -3.35 -18.59
C TRP A 316 -10.33 -3.37 -18.68
N LEU A 317 -11.02 -4.05 -17.77
CA LEU A 317 -12.48 -4.09 -17.71
C LEU A 317 -13.09 -2.75 -17.25
N VAL A 318 -12.42 -2.09 -16.30
CA VAL A 318 -12.87 -0.80 -15.74
C VAL A 318 -12.52 0.37 -16.68
N PHE A 319 -11.43 0.23 -17.45
CA PHE A 319 -10.91 1.23 -18.39
C PHE A 319 -10.86 0.69 -19.82
N PRO A 320 -12.00 0.44 -20.47
CA PRO A 320 -12.02 -0.02 -21.85
C PRO A 320 -11.37 1.02 -22.76
N LEU A 321 -10.52 0.57 -23.68
CA LEU A 321 -9.85 1.45 -24.64
C LEU A 321 -10.85 1.99 -25.68
N THR A 322 -10.59 3.22 -26.16
CA THR A 322 -11.27 3.84 -27.29
C THR A 322 -10.41 3.84 -28.57
N ASN A 323 -9.10 3.74 -28.42
CA ASN A 323 -8.15 3.77 -29.53
C ASN A 323 -8.12 2.41 -30.26
N LEU A 324 -8.54 2.43 -31.53
CA LEU A 324 -8.66 1.22 -32.36
C LEU A 324 -7.33 0.48 -32.52
N ASN A 325 -6.22 1.18 -32.75
CA ASN A 325 -4.92 0.55 -32.93
C ASN A 325 -4.47 -0.21 -31.67
N GLN A 326 -4.73 0.34 -30.47
CA GLN A 326 -4.42 -0.33 -29.22
C GLN A 326 -5.31 -1.56 -28.98
N ILE A 327 -6.57 -1.50 -29.40
CA ILE A 327 -7.51 -2.62 -29.33
C ILE A 327 -7.04 -3.75 -30.25
N GLU A 328 -6.72 -3.43 -31.52
CA GLU A 328 -6.21 -4.38 -32.50
C GLU A 328 -4.89 -5.02 -32.04
N ASP A 329 -3.96 -4.24 -31.47
CA ASP A 329 -2.72 -4.78 -30.94
C ASP A 329 -2.96 -5.82 -29.83
N ARG A 330 -3.90 -5.55 -28.90
CA ARG A 330 -4.30 -6.54 -27.90
C ARG A 330 -4.90 -7.80 -28.52
N GLN A 331 -5.79 -7.64 -29.49
CA GLN A 331 -6.43 -8.76 -30.20
C GLN A 331 -5.41 -9.61 -30.97
N ASN A 332 -4.46 -8.98 -31.65
CA ASN A 332 -3.40 -9.67 -32.39
C ASN A 332 -2.50 -10.52 -31.44
N ARG A 333 -2.18 -9.99 -30.26
CA ARG A 333 -1.44 -10.74 -29.23
C ARG A 333 -2.24 -11.93 -28.71
N ILE A 334 -3.54 -11.77 -28.47
CA ILE A 334 -4.42 -12.86 -28.06
C ILE A 334 -4.48 -13.93 -29.16
N GLU A 335 -4.64 -13.53 -30.42
CA GLU A 335 -4.69 -14.43 -31.58
C GLU A 335 -3.42 -15.28 -31.69
N SER A 336 -2.25 -14.71 -31.42
CA SER A 336 -0.98 -15.41 -31.43
C SER A 336 -0.95 -16.56 -30.42
N PHE A 337 -1.50 -16.36 -29.22
CA PHE A 337 -1.62 -17.42 -28.22
C PHE A 337 -2.71 -18.46 -28.57
N VAL A 338 -3.83 -18.03 -29.13
CA VAL A 338 -4.91 -18.94 -29.55
C VAL A 338 -4.44 -19.89 -30.64
N LYS A 339 -3.65 -19.40 -31.60
CA LYS A 339 -3.06 -20.20 -32.69
C LYS A 339 -1.98 -21.17 -32.18
N ASN A 340 -1.30 -20.86 -31.08
CA ASN A 340 -0.17 -21.62 -30.54
C ASN A 340 -0.50 -22.19 -29.15
N ARG A 341 -1.37 -23.20 -29.09
CA ARG A 341 -1.84 -23.79 -27.83
C ARG A 341 -0.73 -24.38 -26.96
N GLN A 342 0.34 -24.93 -27.57
CA GLN A 342 1.48 -25.44 -26.81
C GLN A 342 2.26 -24.32 -26.12
N LEU A 343 2.49 -23.20 -26.82
CA LEU A 343 3.09 -22.00 -26.24
C LEU A 343 2.22 -21.50 -25.07
N LEU A 344 0.92 -21.37 -25.27
CA LEU A 344 -0.01 -20.93 -24.23
C LEU A 344 0.07 -21.84 -22.99
N SER A 345 0.07 -23.16 -23.17
CA SER A 345 0.17 -24.13 -22.06
C SER A 345 1.47 -23.98 -21.28
N ASN A 346 2.61 -23.84 -21.97
CA ASN A 346 3.92 -23.67 -21.36
C ASN A 346 3.99 -22.37 -20.55
N VAL A 347 3.53 -21.26 -21.14
CA VAL A 347 3.51 -19.94 -20.50
C VAL A 347 2.60 -19.94 -19.28
N ILE A 348 1.39 -20.51 -19.35
CA ILE A 348 0.46 -20.63 -18.22
C ILE A 348 1.08 -21.42 -17.06
N SER A 349 1.75 -22.53 -17.36
CA SER A 349 2.40 -23.38 -16.34
C SER A 349 3.49 -22.65 -15.60
N ASP A 350 4.34 -21.89 -16.30
CA ASP A 350 5.42 -21.12 -15.67
C ASP A 350 4.89 -19.86 -14.95
N LEU A 351 3.90 -19.16 -15.52
CA LEU A 351 3.26 -18.02 -14.86
C LEU A 351 2.62 -18.37 -13.52
N ALA A 352 2.09 -19.59 -13.37
CA ALA A 352 1.47 -20.02 -12.12
C ALA A 352 2.46 -20.05 -10.92
N ASN A 353 3.76 -20.06 -11.20
CA ASN A 353 4.81 -20.07 -10.19
C ASN A 353 5.51 -18.70 -10.03
N ILE A 354 5.11 -17.69 -10.81
CA ILE A 354 5.61 -16.32 -10.66
C ILE A 354 4.82 -15.62 -9.56
N LEU A 355 5.52 -15.13 -8.56
CA LEU A 355 4.95 -14.34 -7.47
C LEU A 355 4.75 -12.87 -7.88
N ASP A 356 4.17 -12.08 -7.00
CA ASP A 356 3.85 -10.67 -7.24
C ASP A 356 5.11 -9.79 -7.25
N VAL A 357 5.81 -9.77 -8.38
CA VAL A 357 7.08 -9.04 -8.55
C VAL A 357 6.89 -7.54 -8.36
N GLU A 358 5.74 -6.97 -8.73
CA GLU A 358 5.46 -5.54 -8.51
C GLU A 358 5.50 -5.20 -7.01
N ARG A 359 4.74 -5.94 -6.20
CA ARG A 359 4.69 -5.72 -4.75
C ARG A 359 5.98 -6.13 -4.04
N LEU A 360 6.66 -7.17 -4.51
CA LEU A 360 8.00 -7.54 -4.02
C LEU A 360 9.00 -6.39 -4.24
N SER A 361 9.01 -5.81 -5.43
CA SER A 361 9.89 -4.68 -5.77
C SER A 361 9.58 -3.44 -4.92
N GLY A 362 8.31 -3.14 -4.69
CA GLY A 362 7.88 -2.05 -3.80
C GLY A 362 8.38 -2.25 -2.36
N ARG A 363 8.21 -3.45 -1.77
CA ARG A 363 8.73 -3.76 -0.42
C ARG A 363 10.24 -3.65 -0.33
N ILE A 364 10.96 -4.11 -1.34
CA ILE A 364 12.44 -3.97 -1.41
C ILE A 364 12.83 -2.50 -1.43
N ALA A 365 12.21 -1.70 -2.28
CA ALA A 365 12.50 -0.27 -2.39
C ALA A 365 12.23 0.50 -1.09
N MET A 366 11.21 0.09 -0.34
CA MET A 366 10.85 0.65 0.97
C MET A 366 11.66 0.06 2.14
N SER A 367 12.63 -0.83 1.89
CA SER A 367 13.42 -1.53 2.92
C SER A 367 12.55 -2.35 3.90
N LYS A 368 11.40 -2.85 3.44
CA LYS A 368 10.46 -3.68 4.20
C LYS A 368 10.48 -5.17 3.78
N ALA A 369 11.37 -5.53 2.86
CA ALA A 369 11.48 -6.91 2.38
C ALA A 369 12.24 -7.81 3.36
N HIS A 370 11.82 -9.06 3.44
CA HIS A 370 12.52 -10.14 4.15
C HIS A 370 13.39 -10.96 3.17
N ALA A 371 14.29 -11.77 3.71
CA ALA A 371 15.16 -12.63 2.89
C ALA A 371 14.36 -13.59 1.98
N LYS A 372 13.21 -14.09 2.44
CA LYS A 372 12.30 -14.91 1.63
C LYS A 372 11.70 -14.14 0.45
N ASP A 373 11.48 -12.83 0.59
CA ASP A 373 11.01 -11.98 -0.52
C ASP A 373 12.07 -11.86 -1.62
N LEU A 374 13.35 -11.78 -1.24
CA LEU A 374 14.47 -11.77 -2.20
C LEU A 374 14.56 -13.09 -2.96
N GLN A 375 14.39 -14.23 -2.27
CA GLN A 375 14.37 -15.54 -2.94
C GLN A 375 13.14 -15.69 -3.86
N ALA A 376 11.99 -15.17 -3.44
CA ALA A 376 10.76 -15.13 -4.24
C ALA A 376 10.96 -14.29 -5.52
N LEU A 377 11.61 -13.13 -5.40
CA LEU A 377 11.95 -12.29 -6.55
C LEU A 377 12.89 -13.03 -7.51
N LYS A 378 14.00 -13.60 -6.99
CA LYS A 378 14.95 -14.37 -7.80
C LYS A 378 14.27 -15.47 -8.60
N ASN A 379 13.48 -16.30 -7.93
CA ASN A 379 12.79 -17.43 -8.57
C ASN A 379 11.80 -16.96 -9.65
N SER A 380 11.08 -15.87 -9.40
CA SER A 380 10.16 -15.27 -10.37
C SER A 380 10.88 -14.70 -11.59
N LEU A 381 12.05 -14.06 -11.41
CA LEU A 381 12.89 -13.54 -12.50
C LEU A 381 13.49 -14.66 -13.35
N LEU A 382 13.91 -15.77 -12.74
CA LEU A 382 14.41 -16.94 -13.47
C LEU A 382 13.29 -17.57 -14.33
N LEU A 383 12.08 -17.69 -13.81
CA LEU A 383 10.93 -18.17 -14.56
C LEU A 383 10.56 -17.20 -15.71
N TRP A 384 10.64 -15.89 -15.47
CA TRP A 384 10.45 -14.90 -16.53
C TRP A 384 11.46 -15.06 -17.67
N THR A 385 12.73 -15.29 -17.36
CA THR A 385 13.77 -15.54 -18.37
C THR A 385 13.43 -16.77 -19.21
N LYS A 386 12.91 -17.82 -18.61
CA LYS A 386 12.42 -19.04 -19.30
C LYS A 386 11.24 -18.72 -20.22
N ILE A 387 10.22 -17.99 -19.73
CA ILE A 387 9.05 -17.57 -20.51
C ILE A 387 9.50 -16.72 -21.71
N LYS A 388 10.44 -15.78 -21.50
CA LYS A 388 11.01 -14.97 -22.58
C LYS A 388 11.60 -15.81 -23.70
N THR A 389 12.27 -16.91 -23.37
CA THR A 389 12.84 -17.83 -24.36
C THR A 389 11.75 -18.44 -25.26
N TYR A 390 10.58 -18.75 -24.71
CA TYR A 390 9.44 -19.21 -25.50
C TYR A 390 8.89 -18.11 -26.38
N LEU A 391 8.65 -16.92 -25.80
CA LEU A 391 8.03 -15.80 -26.49
C LEU A 391 8.88 -15.24 -27.63
N ASN A 392 10.21 -15.24 -27.50
CA ASN A 392 11.13 -14.80 -28.56
C ASN A 392 11.02 -15.62 -29.85
N GLN A 393 10.47 -16.83 -29.81
CA GLN A 393 10.22 -17.65 -31.00
C GLN A 393 9.02 -17.18 -31.81
N TYR A 394 8.21 -16.26 -31.27
CA TYR A 394 6.91 -15.84 -31.81
C TYR A 394 6.79 -14.33 -32.02
N ASP A 395 7.91 -13.64 -32.24
CA ASP A 395 7.97 -12.21 -32.56
C ASP A 395 7.33 -11.25 -31.53
N PHE A 396 7.36 -11.64 -30.26
CA PHE A 396 6.98 -10.72 -29.17
C PHE A 396 8.17 -9.78 -28.87
N SER A 397 7.96 -8.48 -29.04
CA SER A 397 8.93 -7.46 -28.59
C SER A 397 8.98 -7.43 -27.06
N LEU A 398 10.06 -7.92 -26.48
CA LEU A 398 10.23 -8.02 -25.02
C LEU A 398 11.42 -7.20 -24.53
N LEU A 399 11.30 -6.68 -23.30
CA LEU A 399 12.38 -5.93 -22.63
C LEU A 399 13.60 -6.82 -22.40
N GLU A 400 14.79 -6.21 -22.44
CA GLU A 400 16.03 -6.89 -22.11
C GLU A 400 16.07 -7.38 -20.64
N THR A 401 16.73 -8.51 -20.40
CA THR A 401 16.77 -9.18 -19.09
C THR A 401 18.16 -9.28 -18.47
N GLU A 402 19.15 -8.57 -19.01
CA GLU A 402 20.52 -8.64 -18.48
C GLU A 402 20.61 -8.22 -17.01
N THR A 403 19.95 -7.11 -16.66
CA THR A 403 19.87 -6.64 -15.27
C THR A 403 19.19 -7.67 -14.35
N SER A 404 18.20 -8.40 -14.85
CA SER A 404 17.53 -9.46 -14.07
C SER A 404 18.48 -10.59 -13.70
N ASN A 405 19.36 -10.99 -14.63
CA ASN A 405 20.37 -12.03 -14.38
C ASN A 405 21.38 -11.60 -13.30
N GLN A 406 21.84 -10.34 -13.34
CA GLN A 406 22.74 -9.80 -12.32
C GLN A 406 22.10 -9.80 -10.93
N ILE A 407 20.83 -9.42 -10.82
CA ILE A 407 20.07 -9.47 -9.56
C ILE A 407 19.95 -10.91 -9.07
N CYS A 408 19.61 -11.86 -9.95
CA CYS A 408 19.51 -13.27 -9.59
C CYS A 408 20.83 -13.83 -9.05
N GLN A 409 21.98 -13.49 -9.69
CA GLN A 409 23.30 -13.87 -9.25
C GLN A 409 23.63 -13.26 -7.89
N LEU A 410 23.38 -11.97 -7.70
CA LEU A 410 23.61 -11.28 -6.42
C LEU A 410 22.86 -11.97 -5.28
N ILE A 411 21.55 -12.24 -5.45
CA ILE A 411 20.74 -12.91 -4.44
C ILE A 411 21.24 -14.34 -4.20
N SER A 412 21.59 -15.08 -5.26
CA SER A 412 22.07 -16.44 -5.16
C SER A 412 23.39 -16.56 -4.41
N ASN A 413 24.28 -15.56 -4.54
CA ASN A 413 25.57 -15.53 -3.86
C ASN A 413 25.44 -15.11 -2.39
N ALA A 414 24.52 -14.20 -2.09
CA ALA A 414 24.40 -13.58 -0.77
C ALA A 414 23.46 -14.33 0.19
N ILE A 415 22.33 -14.84 -0.30
CA ILE A 415 21.21 -15.32 0.53
C ILE A 415 21.11 -16.86 0.46
N LEU A 416 20.89 -17.50 1.61
CA LEU A 416 20.61 -18.94 1.68
C LEU A 416 19.35 -19.29 0.85
N ASP A 417 19.29 -20.52 0.35
CA ASP A 417 18.16 -20.96 -0.50
C ASP A 417 16.85 -21.09 0.30
N ASP A 418 16.93 -21.45 1.58
CA ASP A 418 15.80 -21.38 2.53
C ASP A 418 16.20 -20.51 3.74
N PRO A 419 16.13 -19.19 3.63
CA PRO A 419 16.54 -18.28 4.68
C PRO A 419 15.46 -18.20 5.79
N ALA A 420 15.90 -17.91 7.02
CA ALA A 420 15.00 -17.55 8.11
C ALA A 420 14.17 -16.30 7.76
N THR A 421 13.00 -16.19 8.36
CA THR A 421 12.10 -15.03 8.14
C THR A 421 12.53 -13.83 8.97
N SER A 422 13.01 -14.07 10.21
CA SER A 422 13.45 -13.02 11.13
C SER A 422 14.97 -12.87 11.11
N LEU A 423 15.43 -11.62 11.16
CA LEU A 423 16.88 -11.32 11.31
C LEU A 423 17.43 -11.87 12.63
N THR A 424 16.61 -11.94 13.68
CA THR A 424 17.00 -12.43 15.01
C THR A 424 17.30 -13.92 15.04
N ASP A 425 16.70 -14.68 14.13
CA ASP A 425 16.87 -16.14 14.06
C ASP A 425 18.21 -16.54 13.40
N GLY A 426 18.86 -15.58 12.73
CA GLY A 426 20.07 -15.85 11.94
C GLY A 426 19.76 -16.70 10.69
N GLY A 427 20.77 -17.34 10.11
CA GLY A 427 20.56 -18.28 8.99
C GLY A 427 20.02 -17.60 7.72
N ILE A 428 20.50 -16.43 7.38
CA ILE A 428 20.05 -15.65 6.21
C ILE A 428 21.12 -15.56 5.14
N ILE A 429 22.32 -15.11 5.51
CA ILE A 429 23.43 -14.83 4.60
C ILE A 429 24.27 -16.08 4.40
N LYS A 430 24.72 -16.37 3.19
CA LYS A 430 25.63 -17.46 2.88
C LYS A 430 27.03 -17.21 3.50
N GLN A 431 27.68 -18.29 3.89
CA GLN A 431 29.08 -18.24 4.31
C GLN A 431 29.95 -17.81 3.12
N GLY A 432 30.98 -17.00 3.39
CA GLY A 432 31.86 -16.46 2.36
C GLY A 432 31.36 -15.18 1.68
N TRP A 433 30.14 -14.71 2.00
CA TRP A 433 29.61 -13.44 1.46
C TRP A 433 30.18 -12.21 2.18
N SER A 434 30.40 -12.29 3.50
CA SER A 434 30.97 -11.22 4.32
C SER A 434 31.97 -11.79 5.29
N GLU A 435 33.25 -11.42 5.11
CA GLU A 435 34.33 -11.84 6.01
C GLU A 435 34.07 -11.40 7.46
N GLU A 436 33.51 -10.24 7.67
CA GLU A 436 33.18 -9.73 9.00
C GLU A 436 32.11 -10.59 9.68
N LEU A 437 31.05 -10.95 8.97
CA LEU A 437 29.99 -11.81 9.49
C LEU A 437 30.53 -13.22 9.80
N ASP A 438 31.36 -13.75 8.95
CA ASP A 438 31.93 -15.08 9.16
C ASP A 438 32.91 -15.10 10.37
N LYS A 439 33.68 -14.04 10.59
CA LYS A 439 34.47 -13.86 11.83
C LYS A 439 33.59 -13.87 13.09
N TRP A 440 32.45 -13.14 13.06
CA TRP A 440 31.53 -13.14 14.19
C TRP A 440 30.88 -14.51 14.43
N ARG A 441 30.58 -15.25 13.36
CA ARG A 441 30.06 -16.63 13.47
C ARG A 441 31.08 -17.56 14.10
N ASP A 442 32.34 -17.47 13.70
CA ASP A 442 33.41 -18.28 14.26
C ASP A 442 33.63 -17.98 15.74
N ILE A 443 33.59 -16.70 16.13
CA ILE A 443 33.68 -16.29 17.55
C ILE A 443 32.51 -16.88 18.35
N ASN A 444 31.30 -16.74 17.85
CA ASN A 444 30.10 -17.24 18.55
C ASN A 444 30.08 -18.77 18.61
N GLY A 445 30.49 -19.46 17.54
CA GLY A 445 30.60 -20.92 17.51
C GLY A 445 31.62 -21.49 18.48
N ASN A 446 32.74 -20.78 18.68
CA ASN A 446 33.77 -21.16 19.64
C ASN A 446 33.37 -20.84 21.08
N PHE A 447 32.59 -19.80 21.34
CA PHE A 447 32.09 -19.46 22.67
C PHE A 447 31.18 -20.55 23.26
N ASN A 448 30.43 -21.25 22.43
CA ASN A 448 29.58 -22.38 22.85
C ASN A 448 30.35 -23.71 23.02
N ARG A 449 31.69 -23.72 22.78
CA ARG A 449 32.57 -24.90 22.95
C ARG A 449 33.45 -24.82 24.20
N ILE A 450 33.42 -23.70 24.93
CA ILE A 450 34.05 -23.48 26.23
C ILE A 450 32.97 -23.60 27.32
#